data_801b7ece4d052cd1018786f63c334c78
#
_entry.id   801b7ece4d052cd1018786f63c334c78
#
_cell.length_a   1.000
_cell.length_b   1.000
_cell.length_c   1.000
_cell.angle_alpha   90.00
_cell.angle_beta   90.00
_cell.angle_gamma   90.00
#
_symmetry.space_group_name_H-M   'P 1'
#
loop_
_entity.id
_entity.type
_entity.pdbx_description
1 polymer ?
#
loop_
_entity_poly.entity_id
_entity_poly.type
_entity_poly.pdbx_seq_one_letter_code
_entity_poly.pdbx_strand_id
1 'polypeptide(L)'
;MKSIAFKLAQVFALSAALSAPAFAAMSEADVEPYLKKQGCFKCHAMDKTKKGPSFKKLAEKFKGKPDSEAKILKNLTTSPMVKLEDGTEEEHKEIETKDKGDLKTITQWVMTR
;
A
#
# COMPACT_ATOMS: atom_id res chain seq x y z
N MET A 1 31.75 53.46 41.99
CA MET A 1 31.07 52.88 40.82
C MET A 1 31.06 51.35 40.97
N LYS A 2 29.91 50.79 41.24
CA LYS A 2 29.77 49.35 41.45
C LYS A 2 29.27 48.74 40.14
N SER A 3 30.12 47.95 39.50
CA SER A 3 29.71 47.21 38.29
C SER A 3 28.83 46.05 38.66
N ILE A 4 27.58 46.09 38.22
CA ILE A 4 26.66 45.00 38.36
C ILE A 4 26.91 44.06 37.17
N ALA A 5 27.57 42.95 37.43
CA ALA A 5 27.74 41.89 36.44
C ALA A 5 26.41 41.15 36.29
N PHE A 6 25.74 41.37 35.17
CA PHE A 6 24.54 40.63 34.78
C PHE A 6 24.98 39.25 34.24
N LYS A 7 24.90 38.22 35.06
CA LYS A 7 25.08 36.85 34.61
C LYS A 7 23.81 36.42 33.86
N LEU A 8 23.86 36.48 32.54
CA LEU A 8 22.83 35.79 31.72
C LEU A 8 23.06 34.29 31.83
N ALA A 9 22.19 33.62 32.57
CA ALA A 9 22.09 32.19 32.54
C ALA A 9 21.36 31.80 31.23
N GLN A 10 22.12 31.35 30.25
CA GLN A 10 21.54 30.73 29.04
C GLN A 10 21.00 29.35 29.43
N VAL A 11 19.69 29.27 29.54
CA VAL A 11 18.99 27.98 29.63
C VAL A 11 18.98 27.40 28.23
N PHE A 12 19.85 26.48 27.94
CA PHE A 12 19.76 25.63 26.77
C PHE A 12 18.61 24.64 27.00
N ALA A 13 17.44 24.97 26.47
CA ALA A 13 16.35 24.01 26.38
C ALA A 13 16.76 22.97 25.35
N LEU A 14 17.19 21.79 25.81
CA LEU A 14 17.46 20.64 25.00
C LEU A 14 16.10 20.09 24.54
N SER A 15 15.62 20.56 23.40
CA SER A 15 14.45 19.99 22.75
C SER A 15 14.81 18.60 22.23
N ALA A 16 14.57 17.58 23.05
CA ALA A 16 14.58 16.20 22.58
C ALA A 16 13.45 16.04 21.57
N ALA A 17 13.76 16.12 20.29
CA ALA A 17 12.86 15.71 19.24
C ALA A 17 12.61 14.22 19.39
N LEU A 18 11.47 13.84 19.96
CA LEU A 18 10.94 12.49 19.93
C LEU A 18 10.59 12.19 18.45
N SER A 19 11.58 11.72 17.69
CA SER A 19 11.30 11.09 16.40
C SER A 19 10.61 9.77 16.71
N ALA A 20 9.28 9.75 16.55
CA ALA A 20 8.55 8.50 16.51
C ALA A 20 9.12 7.63 15.39
N PRO A 21 9.35 6.31 15.61
CA PRO A 21 9.77 5.43 14.53
C PRO A 21 8.71 5.49 13.44
N ALA A 22 9.03 6.13 12.32
CA ALA A 22 8.22 6.05 11.12
C ALA A 22 8.34 4.62 10.61
N PHE A 23 7.31 3.80 10.81
CA PHE A 23 7.20 2.54 10.08
C PHE A 23 7.05 2.91 8.60
N ALA A 24 8.10 2.65 7.82
CA ALA A 24 8.03 2.83 6.38
C ALA A 24 6.94 1.92 5.82
N ALA A 25 6.11 2.45 4.91
CA ALA A 25 5.20 1.64 4.12
C ALA A 25 5.99 0.55 3.39
N MET A 26 5.32 -0.55 3.07
CA MET A 26 5.86 -1.61 2.22
C MET A 26 6.53 -1.01 0.97
N SER A 27 7.74 -1.45 0.65
CA SER A 27 8.41 -1.03 -0.58
C SER A 27 7.78 -1.70 -1.80
N GLU A 28 7.96 -1.12 -2.98
CA GLU A 28 7.48 -1.73 -4.23
C GLU A 28 8.05 -3.15 -4.44
N ALA A 29 9.32 -3.36 -4.07
CA ALA A 29 9.97 -4.67 -4.17
C ALA A 29 9.34 -5.73 -3.25
N ASP A 30 8.70 -5.33 -2.16
CA ASP A 30 8.08 -6.25 -1.21
C ASP A 30 6.65 -6.66 -1.62
N VAL A 31 6.04 -5.97 -2.57
CA VAL A 31 4.64 -6.20 -2.95
C VAL A 31 4.42 -7.58 -3.52
N GLU A 32 5.20 -7.98 -4.52
CA GLU A 32 5.02 -9.30 -5.16
C GLU A 32 5.19 -10.46 -4.16
N PRO A 33 6.27 -10.54 -3.35
CA PRO A 33 6.38 -11.55 -2.31
C PRO A 33 5.21 -11.54 -1.31
N TYR A 34 4.75 -10.36 -0.92
CA TYR A 34 3.61 -10.22 -0.02
C TYR A 34 2.33 -10.76 -0.65
N LEU A 35 2.02 -10.42 -1.90
CA LEU A 35 0.83 -10.92 -2.61
C LEU A 35 0.88 -12.44 -2.81
N LYS A 36 2.06 -13.01 -3.05
CA LYS A 36 2.24 -14.47 -3.10
C LYS A 36 1.89 -15.11 -1.76
N LYS A 37 2.38 -14.56 -0.67
CA LYS A 37 2.06 -15.01 0.69
C LYS A 37 0.56 -14.90 1.00
N GLN A 38 -0.10 -13.86 0.52
CA GLN A 38 -1.55 -13.67 0.65
C GLN A 38 -2.38 -14.62 -0.21
N GLY A 39 -1.77 -15.38 -1.10
CA GLY A 39 -2.45 -16.32 -1.99
C GLY A 39 -3.04 -15.70 -3.26
N CYS A 40 -2.71 -14.45 -3.57
CA CYS A 40 -3.22 -13.74 -4.75
C CYS A 40 -2.81 -14.44 -6.06
N PHE A 41 -1.64 -15.07 -6.08
CA PHE A 41 -1.11 -15.78 -7.25
C PHE A 41 -1.80 -17.11 -7.54
N LYS A 42 -2.74 -17.55 -6.71
CA LYS A 42 -3.62 -18.69 -7.03
C LYS A 42 -4.59 -18.35 -8.15
N CYS A 43 -5.01 -17.09 -8.23
CA CYS A 43 -5.97 -16.59 -9.22
C CYS A 43 -5.34 -15.66 -10.26
N HIS A 44 -4.28 -14.96 -9.93
CA HIS A 44 -3.56 -14.03 -10.80
C HIS A 44 -2.16 -14.53 -11.11
N ALA A 45 -1.68 -14.24 -12.32
CA ALA A 45 -0.27 -14.37 -12.68
C ALA A 45 0.22 -13.02 -13.23
N MET A 46 1.53 -12.88 -13.45
CA MET A 46 2.07 -11.63 -14.00
C MET A 46 1.58 -11.37 -15.41
N ASP A 47 1.70 -12.36 -16.29
CA ASP A 47 1.50 -12.20 -17.74
C ASP A 47 0.40 -13.07 -18.34
N LYS A 48 -0.12 -14.03 -17.61
CA LYS A 48 -1.13 -14.96 -18.13
C LYS A 48 -2.40 -14.97 -17.29
N THR A 49 -3.53 -15.18 -17.93
CA THR A 49 -4.81 -15.41 -17.27
C THR A 49 -4.82 -16.78 -16.58
N LYS A 50 -5.31 -16.80 -15.34
CA LYS A 50 -5.62 -18.02 -14.57
C LYS A 50 -7.11 -18.04 -14.27
N LYS A 51 -7.50 -18.21 -13.01
CA LYS A 51 -8.89 -18.02 -12.57
C LYS A 51 -9.37 -16.58 -12.71
N GLY A 52 -8.44 -15.64 -12.52
CA GLY A 52 -8.63 -14.23 -12.73
C GLY A 52 -7.64 -13.66 -13.76
N PRO A 53 -7.77 -12.36 -14.09
CA PRO A 53 -6.91 -11.70 -15.06
C PRO A 53 -5.46 -11.61 -14.56
N SER A 54 -4.50 -11.54 -15.50
CA SER A 54 -3.11 -11.25 -15.17
C SER A 54 -2.96 -9.85 -14.57
N PHE A 55 -1.92 -9.60 -13.81
CA PHE A 55 -1.61 -8.26 -13.30
C PHE A 55 -1.35 -7.27 -14.44
N LYS A 56 -0.72 -7.71 -15.52
CA LYS A 56 -0.55 -6.91 -16.74
C LYS A 56 -1.89 -6.47 -17.32
N LYS A 57 -2.84 -7.38 -17.41
CA LYS A 57 -4.20 -7.09 -17.91
C LYS A 57 -4.96 -6.14 -16.98
N LEU A 58 -4.78 -6.29 -15.66
CA LEU A 58 -5.35 -5.35 -14.67
C LEU A 58 -4.75 -3.95 -14.84
N ALA A 59 -3.45 -3.82 -15.01
CA ALA A 59 -2.80 -2.54 -15.26
C ALA A 59 -3.33 -1.86 -16.52
N GLU A 60 -3.48 -2.60 -17.61
CA GLU A 60 -4.07 -2.10 -18.86
C GLU A 60 -5.51 -1.65 -18.67
N LYS A 61 -6.32 -2.43 -17.94
CA LYS A 61 -7.73 -2.12 -17.66
C LYS A 61 -7.90 -0.82 -16.87
N PHE A 62 -7.01 -0.57 -15.92
CA PHE A 62 -7.12 0.57 -15.02
C PHE A 62 -6.33 1.80 -15.45
N LYS A 63 -5.47 1.67 -16.47
CA LYS A 63 -4.64 2.76 -16.96
C LYS A 63 -5.46 3.97 -17.38
N GLY A 64 -5.11 5.14 -16.85
CA GLY A 64 -5.71 6.41 -17.24
C GLY A 64 -7.15 6.65 -16.79
N LYS A 65 -7.70 5.78 -15.95
CA LYS A 65 -9.06 5.93 -15.43
C LYS A 65 -9.05 6.60 -14.07
N PRO A 66 -9.87 7.64 -13.82
CA PRO A 66 -9.79 8.45 -12.60
C PRO A 66 -10.21 7.71 -11.32
N ASP A 67 -11.00 6.65 -11.43
CA ASP A 67 -11.52 5.87 -10.31
C ASP A 67 -10.77 4.55 -10.05
N SER A 68 -9.65 4.34 -10.74
CA SER A 68 -8.90 3.07 -10.69
C SER A 68 -8.40 2.70 -9.30
N GLU A 69 -7.79 3.65 -8.59
CA GLU A 69 -7.29 3.38 -7.23
C GLU A 69 -8.42 2.95 -6.29
N ALA A 70 -9.55 3.63 -6.33
CA ALA A 70 -10.70 3.31 -5.50
C ALA A 70 -11.27 1.92 -5.81
N LYS A 71 -11.32 1.52 -7.08
CA LYS A 71 -11.81 0.20 -7.49
C LYS A 71 -10.87 -0.92 -7.07
N ILE A 72 -9.57 -0.74 -7.26
CA ILE A 72 -8.56 -1.72 -6.82
C ILE A 72 -8.63 -1.86 -5.30
N LEU A 73 -8.64 -0.74 -4.58
CA LEU A 73 -8.71 -0.72 -3.13
C LEU A 73 -9.98 -1.43 -2.61
N LYS A 74 -11.13 -1.20 -3.24
CA LYS A 74 -12.37 -1.88 -2.91
C LYS A 74 -12.23 -3.39 -3.04
N ASN A 75 -11.64 -3.89 -4.13
CA ASN A 75 -11.44 -5.33 -4.32
C ASN A 75 -10.49 -5.93 -3.29
N LEU A 76 -9.49 -5.18 -2.85
CA LEU A 76 -8.53 -5.64 -1.84
C LEU A 76 -9.11 -5.68 -0.42
N THR A 77 -10.10 -4.85 -0.12
CA THR A 77 -10.52 -4.59 1.27
C THR A 77 -11.96 -4.96 1.60
N THR A 78 -12.79 -5.32 0.64
CA THR A 78 -14.23 -5.56 0.86
C THR A 78 -14.74 -6.92 0.42
N SER A 79 -13.91 -7.79 -0.11
CA SER A 79 -14.29 -9.12 -0.61
C SER A 79 -15.51 -9.14 -1.56
N PRO A 80 -15.57 -8.29 -2.59
CA PRO A 80 -16.71 -8.31 -3.50
C PRO A 80 -16.79 -9.61 -4.28
N MET A 81 -18.00 -9.98 -4.72
CA MET A 81 -18.17 -11.07 -5.67
C MET A 81 -17.53 -10.71 -7.01
N VAL A 82 -16.73 -11.60 -7.54
CA VAL A 82 -16.05 -11.45 -8.83
C VAL A 82 -16.34 -12.64 -9.73
N LYS A 83 -16.49 -12.39 -11.02
CA LYS A 83 -16.68 -13.42 -12.02
C LYS A 83 -15.35 -13.97 -12.46
N LEU A 84 -15.19 -15.29 -12.37
CA LEU A 84 -13.99 -16.00 -12.81
C LEU A 84 -14.01 -16.26 -14.32
N GLU A 85 -12.88 -16.67 -14.88
CA GLU A 85 -12.75 -16.95 -16.31
C GLU A 85 -13.66 -18.09 -16.80
N ASP A 86 -13.99 -19.03 -15.92
CA ASP A 86 -14.93 -20.14 -16.23
C ASP A 86 -16.41 -19.74 -16.11
N GLY A 87 -16.71 -18.48 -15.79
CA GLY A 87 -18.06 -17.97 -15.63
C GLY A 87 -18.66 -18.14 -14.24
N THR A 88 -18.00 -18.83 -13.32
CA THR A 88 -18.42 -18.93 -11.92
C THR A 88 -18.12 -17.66 -11.16
N GLU A 89 -18.72 -17.49 -10.00
CA GLU A 89 -18.51 -16.34 -9.13
C GLU A 89 -17.94 -16.76 -7.78
N GLU A 90 -16.96 -16.01 -7.28
CA GLU A 90 -16.37 -16.17 -5.97
C GLU A 90 -16.24 -14.82 -5.26
N GLU A 91 -16.16 -14.84 -3.94
CA GLU A 91 -15.71 -13.68 -3.18
C GLU A 91 -14.22 -13.42 -3.44
N HIS A 92 -13.88 -12.18 -3.77
CA HIS A 92 -12.48 -11.77 -3.89
C HIS A 92 -11.82 -11.81 -2.52
N LYS A 93 -10.60 -12.36 -2.44
CA LYS A 93 -9.88 -12.43 -1.18
C LYS A 93 -9.57 -11.04 -0.64
N GLU A 94 -9.92 -10.81 0.62
CA GLU A 94 -9.54 -9.61 1.35
C GLU A 94 -8.07 -9.70 1.79
N ILE A 95 -7.33 -8.62 1.61
CA ILE A 95 -5.93 -8.54 2.01
C ILE A 95 -5.80 -8.30 3.52
N GLU A 96 -4.76 -8.85 4.15
CA GLU A 96 -4.60 -8.75 5.61
C GLU A 96 -4.17 -7.36 6.08
N THR A 97 -3.28 -6.70 5.36
CA THR A 97 -2.81 -5.36 5.78
C THR A 97 -3.94 -4.36 5.79
N LYS A 98 -4.01 -3.55 6.85
CA LYS A 98 -4.92 -2.41 6.98
C LYS A 98 -4.17 -1.08 6.94
N ASP A 99 -2.85 -1.13 6.79
CA ASP A 99 -2.03 0.07 6.69
C ASP A 99 -2.30 0.80 5.37
N LYS A 100 -2.63 2.09 5.46
CA LYS A 100 -2.98 2.89 4.29
C LYS A 100 -1.81 3.09 3.33
N GLY A 101 -0.59 3.17 3.86
CA GLY A 101 0.62 3.28 3.07
C GLY A 101 0.89 2.02 2.26
N ASP A 102 0.76 0.85 2.89
CA ASP A 102 0.89 -0.45 2.22
C ASP A 102 -0.16 -0.61 1.12
N LEU A 103 -1.42 -0.32 1.43
CA LEU A 103 -2.52 -0.41 0.47
C LEU A 103 -2.30 0.51 -0.73
N LYS A 104 -1.78 1.70 -0.52
CA LYS A 104 -1.41 2.63 -1.59
C LYS A 104 -0.29 2.06 -2.46
N THR A 105 0.76 1.53 -1.85
CA THR A 105 1.89 0.93 -2.57
C THR A 105 1.44 -0.27 -3.40
N ILE A 106 0.62 -1.16 -2.84
CA ILE A 106 0.06 -2.31 -3.55
C ILE A 106 -0.81 -1.87 -4.71
N THR A 107 -1.70 -0.91 -4.51
CA THR A 107 -2.58 -0.38 -5.55
C THR A 107 -1.78 0.21 -6.71
N GLN A 108 -0.77 1.02 -6.43
CA GLN A 108 0.13 1.58 -7.44
C GLN A 108 0.93 0.49 -8.16
N TRP A 109 1.39 -0.51 -7.44
CA TRP A 109 2.08 -1.66 -8.04
C TRP A 109 1.18 -2.39 -9.06
N VAL A 110 -0.09 -2.65 -8.72
CA VAL A 110 -1.06 -3.26 -9.66
C VAL A 110 -1.25 -2.40 -10.90
N MET A 111 -1.35 -1.09 -10.74
CA MET A 111 -1.58 -0.15 -11.85
C MET A 111 -0.40 -0.01 -12.81
N THR A 112 0.78 -0.44 -12.43
CA THR A 112 2.03 -0.24 -13.18
C THR A 112 2.67 -1.53 -13.72
N ARG A 113 1.94 -2.66 -13.70
CA ARG A 113 2.49 -3.95 -14.19
C ARG A 113 2.43 -4.11 -15.70
#